data_0c575b4942802c74381ab2996b25893a
#
_entry.id   0c575b4942802c74381ab2996b25893a
#
_cell.length_a   1.000
_cell.length_b   1.000
_cell.length_c   1.000
_cell.angle_alpha   90.00
_cell.angle_beta   90.00
_cell.angle_gamma   90.00
#
_symmetry.space_group_name_H-M   'P 1'
#
loop_
_entity.id
_entity.type
_entity.pdbx_description
1 polymer ?
#
loop_
_entity_poly.entity_id
_entity_poly.type
_entity_poly.pdbx_seq_one_letter_code
_entity_poly.pdbx_strand_id
1 'polypeptide(L)'
;MQGRQQQGSILVVVMLVMMIGMLMLGGLQRQLDVQLRQDIDEQRFWQAFNQGVSSLNWGISLQWQIIEGWQCQAQPSAQLRVCLRINSENRYGLLRAEGNVIGERQPLAFYHRVVADVAATGGRIQPVAGGWSDFCPETMEFACAPTP
;
A
#
# COMPACT_ATOMS: atom_id res chain seq x y z
N MET A 1 29.07 -65.64 23.21
CA MET A 1 27.64 -65.25 23.28
C MET A 1 27.51 -63.77 23.57
N GLN A 2 27.94 -62.88 22.68
CA GLN A 2 27.86 -61.40 22.87
C GLN A 2 27.22 -60.63 21.71
N GLY A 3 26.58 -61.32 20.74
CA GLY A 3 26.06 -60.70 19.55
C GLY A 3 24.60 -60.21 19.58
N ARG A 4 23.83 -60.42 20.65
CA ARG A 4 22.38 -60.16 20.67
C ARG A 4 21.97 -58.83 21.30
N GLN A 5 22.84 -58.15 22.03
CA GLN A 5 22.50 -56.85 22.68
C GLN A 5 22.74 -55.65 21.75
N GLN A 6 23.50 -55.77 20.69
CA GLN A 6 23.78 -54.65 19.79
C GLN A 6 22.66 -54.33 18.79
N GLN A 7 21.79 -55.31 18.47
CA GLN A 7 20.70 -55.08 17.49
C GLN A 7 19.60 -54.19 18.02
N GLY A 8 19.31 -54.18 19.33
CA GLY A 8 18.30 -53.31 19.91
C GLY A 8 18.71 -51.83 19.99
N SER A 9 20.02 -51.57 20.19
CA SER A 9 20.55 -50.20 20.29
C SER A 9 20.51 -49.44 18.98
N ILE A 10 20.77 -50.09 17.86
CA ILE A 10 20.74 -49.47 16.53
C ILE A 10 19.31 -49.01 16.18
N LEU A 11 18.31 -49.81 16.49
CA LEU A 11 16.91 -49.50 16.19
C LEU A 11 16.42 -48.26 16.95
N VAL A 12 16.82 -48.13 18.22
CA VAL A 12 16.52 -46.95 19.05
C VAL A 12 17.18 -45.71 18.51
N VAL A 13 18.45 -45.78 18.07
CA VAL A 13 19.16 -44.65 17.47
C VAL A 13 18.49 -44.20 16.18
N VAL A 14 18.09 -45.13 15.30
CA VAL A 14 17.40 -44.81 14.04
C VAL A 14 16.04 -44.12 14.32
N MET A 15 15.25 -44.63 15.30
CA MET A 15 13.99 -44.00 15.70
C MET A 15 14.22 -42.57 16.22
N LEU A 16 15.26 -42.36 17.02
CA LEU A 16 15.59 -41.05 17.57
C LEU A 16 16.00 -40.04 16.48
N VAL A 17 16.81 -40.46 15.51
CA VAL A 17 17.19 -39.66 14.37
C VAL A 17 15.99 -39.31 13.49
N MET A 18 15.08 -40.28 13.28
CA MET A 18 13.83 -40.02 12.54
C MET A 18 12.92 -39.01 13.25
N MET A 19 12.77 -39.11 14.59
CA MET A 19 12.00 -38.15 15.37
C MET A 19 12.58 -36.75 15.26
N ILE A 20 13.89 -36.58 15.39
CA ILE A 20 14.57 -35.29 15.23
C ILE A 20 14.37 -34.73 13.83
N GLY A 21 14.49 -35.58 12.79
CA GLY A 21 14.24 -35.20 11.40
C GLY A 21 12.82 -34.69 11.17
N MET A 22 11.82 -35.38 11.71
CA MET A 22 10.42 -34.92 11.60
C MET A 22 10.15 -33.60 12.33
N LEU A 23 10.76 -33.40 13.52
CA LEU A 23 10.64 -32.14 14.25
C LEU A 23 11.28 -30.97 13.48
N MET A 24 12.44 -31.18 12.83
CA MET A 24 13.08 -30.17 11.99
C MET A 24 12.23 -29.83 10.76
N LEU A 25 11.65 -30.82 10.08
CA LEU A 25 10.76 -30.62 8.95
C LEU A 25 9.51 -29.81 9.35
N GLY A 26 8.90 -30.13 10.47
CA GLY A 26 7.75 -29.38 10.99
C GLY A 26 8.09 -27.91 11.35
N GLY A 27 9.30 -27.65 11.82
CA GLY A 27 9.80 -26.29 12.07
C GLY A 27 9.96 -25.48 10.78
N LEU A 28 10.55 -26.09 9.74
CA LEU A 28 10.74 -25.44 8.43
C LEU A 28 9.40 -25.14 7.74
N GLN A 29 8.43 -26.05 7.81
CA GLN A 29 7.10 -25.81 7.23
C GLN A 29 6.41 -24.58 7.83
N ARG A 30 6.49 -24.41 9.16
CA ARG A 30 5.92 -23.24 9.83
C ARG A 30 6.60 -21.93 9.40
N GLN A 31 7.91 -21.95 9.22
CA GLN A 31 8.64 -20.76 8.73
C GLN A 31 8.25 -20.40 7.30
N LEU A 32 8.07 -21.38 6.42
CA LEU A 32 7.62 -21.15 5.06
C LEU A 32 6.21 -20.56 5.00
N ASP A 33 5.28 -21.05 5.83
CA ASP A 33 3.91 -20.53 5.87
C ASP A 33 3.87 -19.05 6.31
N VAL A 34 4.71 -18.66 7.26
CA VAL A 34 4.81 -17.27 7.71
C VAL A 34 5.40 -16.39 6.61
N GLN A 35 6.45 -16.84 5.94
CA GLN A 35 7.07 -16.09 4.83
C GLN A 35 6.11 -15.91 3.66
N LEU A 36 5.38 -16.95 3.26
CA LEU A 36 4.38 -16.87 2.19
C LEU A 36 3.27 -15.84 2.48
N ARG A 37 2.83 -15.76 3.73
CA ARG A 37 1.83 -14.75 4.12
C ARG A 37 2.40 -13.33 4.03
N GLN A 38 3.62 -13.13 4.50
CA GLN A 38 4.30 -11.84 4.40
C GLN A 38 4.47 -11.39 2.95
N ASP A 39 4.89 -12.30 2.06
CA ASP A 39 5.06 -12.01 0.64
C ASP A 39 3.74 -11.58 -0.03
N ILE A 40 2.61 -12.23 0.33
CA ILE A 40 1.30 -11.88 -0.22
C ILE A 40 0.86 -10.49 0.25
N ASP A 41 1.06 -10.18 1.54
CA ASP A 41 0.68 -8.88 2.09
C ASP A 41 1.57 -7.76 1.52
N GLU A 42 2.85 -8.02 1.31
CA GLU A 42 3.76 -7.08 0.66
C GLU A 42 3.35 -6.82 -0.81
N GLN A 43 3.01 -7.87 -1.57
CA GLN A 43 2.52 -7.70 -2.94
C GLN A 43 1.25 -6.85 -3.01
N ARG A 44 0.30 -7.07 -2.09
CA ARG A 44 -0.94 -6.28 -2.01
C ARG A 44 -0.65 -4.82 -1.69
N PHE A 45 0.27 -4.57 -0.77
CA PHE A 45 0.70 -3.22 -0.43
C PHE A 45 1.32 -2.51 -1.65
N TRP A 46 2.24 -3.16 -2.36
CA TRP A 46 2.87 -2.58 -3.55
C TRP A 46 1.89 -2.32 -4.69
N GLN A 47 0.89 -3.18 -4.86
CA GLN A 47 -0.19 -2.94 -5.83
C GLN A 47 -0.99 -1.70 -5.47
N ALA A 48 -1.41 -1.56 -4.22
CA ALA A 48 -2.15 -0.39 -3.74
C ALA A 48 -1.29 0.88 -3.81
N PHE A 49 -0.01 0.79 -3.46
CA PHE A 49 0.95 1.89 -3.58
C PHE A 49 1.06 2.38 -5.03
N ASN A 50 1.31 1.47 -5.97
CA ASN A 50 1.41 1.80 -7.38
C ASN A 50 0.11 2.39 -7.93
N GLN A 51 -1.05 1.88 -7.51
CA GLN A 51 -2.35 2.41 -7.86
C GLN A 51 -2.53 3.85 -7.35
N GLY A 52 -2.16 4.11 -6.10
CA GLY A 52 -2.24 5.44 -5.50
C GLY A 52 -1.32 6.45 -6.19
N VAL A 53 -0.06 6.08 -6.45
CA VAL A 53 0.89 6.92 -7.18
C VAL A 53 0.43 7.16 -8.63
N SER A 54 -0.12 6.15 -9.29
CA SER A 54 -0.69 6.30 -10.63
C SER A 54 -1.89 7.25 -10.62
N SER A 55 -2.74 7.17 -9.60
CA SER A 55 -3.87 8.08 -9.42
C SER A 55 -3.41 9.52 -9.20
N LEU A 56 -2.35 9.76 -8.42
CA LEU A 56 -1.75 11.10 -8.26
C LEU A 56 -1.23 11.65 -9.60
N ASN A 57 -0.46 10.87 -10.33
CA ASN A 57 0.10 11.28 -11.62
C ASN A 57 -1.00 11.57 -12.66
N TRP A 58 -2.03 10.73 -12.67
CA TRP A 58 -3.21 10.98 -13.49
C TRP A 58 -3.91 12.28 -13.08
N GLY A 59 -4.11 12.50 -11.77
CA GLY A 59 -4.73 13.72 -11.25
C GLY A 59 -3.98 15.00 -11.62
N ILE A 60 -2.66 14.97 -11.66
CA ILE A 60 -1.83 16.10 -12.13
C ILE A 60 -2.06 16.39 -13.61
N SER A 61 -2.33 15.38 -14.43
CA SER A 61 -2.57 15.53 -15.86
C SER A 61 -3.98 16.03 -16.21
N LEU A 62 -4.91 16.00 -15.26
CA LEU A 62 -6.29 16.41 -15.47
C LEU A 62 -6.46 17.94 -15.52
N GLN A 63 -7.57 18.35 -16.10
CA GLN A 63 -8.06 19.73 -16.00
C GLN A 63 -9.08 19.80 -14.85
N TRP A 64 -8.88 20.73 -13.94
CA TRP A 64 -9.70 20.91 -12.76
C TRP A 64 -10.46 22.24 -12.82
N GLN A 65 -11.61 22.27 -12.19
CA GLN A 65 -12.28 23.54 -11.93
C GLN A 65 -11.64 24.18 -10.69
N ILE A 66 -11.30 25.47 -10.76
CA ILE A 66 -10.71 26.17 -9.61
C ILE A 66 -11.87 26.72 -8.75
N ILE A 67 -12.47 25.83 -7.97
CA ILE A 67 -13.56 26.13 -7.02
C ILE A 67 -13.16 25.65 -5.64
N GLU A 68 -13.74 26.25 -4.61
CA GLU A 68 -13.52 25.80 -3.23
C GLU A 68 -14.16 24.44 -2.96
N GLY A 69 -13.52 23.69 -2.08
CA GLY A 69 -13.96 22.37 -1.67
C GLY A 69 -13.30 21.22 -2.39
N TRP A 70 -13.73 20.02 -2.04
CA TRP A 70 -13.22 18.79 -2.64
C TRP A 70 -13.90 18.49 -3.98
N GLN A 71 -13.10 18.22 -4.98
CA GLN A 71 -13.54 17.74 -6.29
C GLN A 71 -12.88 16.39 -6.53
N CYS A 72 -13.67 15.36 -6.80
CA CYS A 72 -13.15 14.03 -7.05
C CYS A 72 -13.40 13.60 -8.48
N GLN A 73 -12.41 12.95 -9.08
CA GLN A 73 -12.52 12.29 -10.37
C GLN A 73 -12.12 10.82 -10.22
N ALA A 74 -12.77 9.96 -10.99
CA ALA A 74 -12.51 8.54 -10.99
C ALA A 74 -12.46 8.02 -12.43
N GLN A 75 -11.54 7.10 -12.68
CA GLN A 75 -11.46 6.34 -13.91
C GLN A 75 -11.67 4.85 -13.59
N PRO A 76 -12.93 4.34 -13.68
CA PRO A 76 -13.26 3.00 -13.25
C PRO A 76 -12.50 1.89 -13.99
N SER A 77 -12.24 2.08 -15.30
CA SER A 77 -11.50 1.11 -16.12
C SER A 77 -10.06 0.86 -15.64
N ALA A 78 -9.41 1.89 -15.07
CA ALA A 78 -8.06 1.81 -14.52
C ALA A 78 -8.05 1.77 -12.99
N GLN A 79 -9.23 1.77 -12.35
CA GLN A 79 -9.38 1.80 -10.88
C GLN A 79 -8.64 2.98 -10.22
N LEU A 80 -8.55 4.11 -10.94
CA LEU A 80 -7.92 5.32 -10.42
C LEU A 80 -8.97 6.22 -9.78
N ARG A 81 -8.62 6.79 -8.64
CA ARG A 81 -9.44 7.78 -7.94
C ARG A 81 -8.55 8.86 -7.36
N VAL A 82 -8.90 10.10 -7.64
CA VAL A 82 -8.16 11.25 -7.15
C VAL A 82 -9.12 12.37 -6.79
N CYS A 83 -8.85 13.07 -5.71
CA CYS A 83 -9.61 14.22 -5.24
C CYS A 83 -8.67 15.42 -5.07
N LEU A 84 -9.14 16.57 -5.50
CA LEU A 84 -8.42 17.83 -5.39
C LEU A 84 -9.21 18.80 -4.51
N ARG A 85 -8.53 19.46 -3.58
CA ARG A 85 -9.02 20.60 -2.84
C ARG A 85 -8.10 21.79 -3.09
N ILE A 86 -8.63 22.89 -3.59
CA ILE A 86 -7.90 24.14 -3.82
C ILE A 86 -8.48 25.22 -2.91
N ASN A 87 -7.57 26.04 -2.38
CA ASN A 87 -7.94 27.31 -1.78
C ASN A 87 -7.94 28.39 -2.88
N SER A 88 -9.07 29.04 -3.09
CA SER A 88 -9.25 30.04 -4.15
C SER A 88 -8.41 31.31 -3.93
N GLU A 89 -8.08 31.65 -2.68
CA GLU A 89 -7.33 32.87 -2.34
C GLU A 89 -5.85 32.75 -2.65
N ASN A 90 -5.22 31.67 -2.20
CA ASN A 90 -3.76 31.47 -2.32
C ASN A 90 -3.34 30.50 -3.41
N ARG A 91 -4.32 29.84 -4.06
CA ARG A 91 -4.14 28.87 -5.16
C ARG A 91 -3.35 27.62 -4.81
N TYR A 92 -3.02 27.43 -3.55
CA TYR A 92 -2.44 26.17 -3.07
C TYR A 92 -3.55 25.16 -2.90
N GLY A 93 -3.26 23.93 -3.22
CA GLY A 93 -4.19 22.84 -3.10
C GLY A 93 -3.54 21.58 -2.58
N LEU A 94 -4.38 20.64 -2.24
CA LEU A 94 -4.03 19.30 -1.83
C LEU A 94 -4.68 18.30 -2.78
N LEU A 95 -3.86 17.55 -3.48
CA LEU A 95 -4.28 16.41 -4.28
C LEU A 95 -4.21 15.17 -3.40
N ARG A 96 -5.30 14.40 -3.34
CA ARG A 96 -5.40 13.15 -2.59
C ARG A 96 -5.75 12.03 -3.55
N ALA A 97 -4.97 10.97 -3.51
CA ALA A 97 -5.25 9.74 -4.26
C ALA A 97 -5.39 8.55 -3.33
N GLU A 98 -6.06 7.52 -3.80
CA GLU A 98 -6.33 6.31 -3.06
C GLU A 98 -5.78 5.10 -3.79
N GLY A 99 -5.17 4.18 -3.04
CA GLY A 99 -4.80 2.86 -3.49
C GLY A 99 -5.51 1.81 -2.64
N ASN A 100 -6.25 0.91 -3.29
CA ASN A 100 -7.04 -0.10 -2.59
C ASN A 100 -6.20 -1.33 -2.27
N VAL A 101 -6.08 -1.65 -0.98
CA VAL A 101 -5.48 -2.91 -0.52
C VAL A 101 -6.57 -3.98 -0.51
N ILE A 102 -6.36 -5.06 -1.26
CA ILE A 102 -7.31 -6.17 -1.32
C ILE A 102 -7.44 -6.82 0.07
N GLY A 103 -8.65 -6.78 0.63
CA GLY A 103 -8.96 -7.34 1.96
C GLY A 103 -8.96 -6.31 3.09
N GLU A 104 -8.56 -5.08 2.84
CA GLU A 104 -8.61 -3.99 3.81
C GLU A 104 -9.84 -3.09 3.56
N ARG A 105 -10.39 -2.55 4.66
CA ARG A 105 -11.56 -1.65 4.57
C ARG A 105 -11.17 -0.21 4.24
N GLN A 106 -9.93 0.18 4.57
CA GLN A 106 -9.45 1.53 4.35
C GLN A 106 -8.40 1.53 3.24
N PRO A 107 -8.56 2.36 2.21
CA PRO A 107 -7.55 2.52 1.18
C PRO A 107 -6.31 3.24 1.74
N LEU A 108 -5.15 2.99 1.14
CA LEU A 108 -3.98 3.81 1.35
C LEU A 108 -4.22 5.18 0.73
N ALA A 109 -4.02 6.24 1.50
CA ALA A 109 -4.17 7.60 1.01
C ALA A 109 -2.79 8.24 0.78
N PHE A 110 -2.62 8.85 -0.38
CA PHE A 110 -1.41 9.57 -0.78
C PHE A 110 -1.77 11.01 -1.10
N TYR A 111 -0.90 11.92 -0.75
CA TYR A 111 -1.13 13.34 -0.88
C TYR A 111 -0.02 14.00 -1.66
N HIS A 112 -0.37 15.04 -2.41
CA HIS A 112 0.60 15.91 -3.05
C HIS A 112 0.12 17.35 -2.96
N ARG A 113 0.97 18.24 -2.47
CA ARG A 113 0.70 19.69 -2.52
C ARG A 113 0.84 20.18 -3.94
N VAL A 114 -0.12 20.94 -4.40
CA VAL A 114 -0.18 21.46 -5.77
C VAL A 114 -0.48 22.96 -5.76
N VAL A 115 -0.17 23.60 -6.87
CA VAL A 115 -0.51 25.00 -7.13
C VAL A 115 -1.33 25.06 -8.41
N ALA A 116 -2.40 25.84 -8.40
CA ALA A 116 -3.19 26.07 -9.60
C ALA A 116 -2.46 27.05 -10.54
N ASP A 117 -2.28 26.64 -11.80
CA ASP A 117 -1.72 27.48 -12.85
C ASP A 117 -2.82 28.37 -13.43
N VAL A 118 -2.66 29.69 -13.25
CA VAL A 118 -3.66 30.69 -13.69
C VAL A 118 -3.50 31.08 -15.15
N ALA A 119 -2.33 30.87 -15.72
CA ALA A 119 -2.05 31.25 -17.10
C ALA A 119 -2.70 30.26 -18.08
N ALA A 120 -3.09 29.08 -17.64
CA ALA A 120 -3.78 28.09 -18.46
C ALA A 120 -5.30 28.29 -18.37
N THR A 121 -5.93 28.69 -19.46
CA THR A 121 -7.37 28.54 -19.63
C THR A 121 -7.73 27.07 -19.44
N GLY A 122 -8.20 26.68 -18.25
CA GLY A 122 -8.64 25.32 -17.98
C GLY A 122 -8.05 24.63 -16.75
N GLY A 123 -7.68 25.39 -15.70
CA GLY A 123 -7.44 24.79 -14.36
C GLY A 123 -6.39 23.69 -14.30
N ARG A 124 -5.22 23.91 -14.87
CA ARG A 124 -4.07 23.01 -14.69
C ARG A 124 -3.48 23.20 -13.30
N ILE A 125 -3.02 22.10 -12.73
CA ILE A 125 -2.30 22.10 -11.47
C ILE A 125 -0.86 21.68 -11.68
N GLN A 126 0.04 22.24 -10.88
CA GLN A 126 1.46 21.88 -10.87
C GLN A 126 1.84 21.32 -9.50
N PRO A 127 2.57 20.21 -9.45
CA PRO A 127 3.04 19.65 -8.20
C PRO A 127 4.11 20.55 -7.57
N VAL A 128 4.04 20.75 -6.27
CA VAL A 128 5.06 21.48 -5.51
C VAL A 128 6.20 20.52 -5.21
N ALA A 129 7.44 20.94 -5.44
CA ALA A 129 8.61 20.14 -5.14
C ALA A 129 8.64 19.76 -3.66
N GLY A 130 8.83 18.46 -3.35
CA GLY A 130 8.79 17.95 -1.98
C GLY A 130 7.38 17.93 -1.34
N GLY A 131 6.32 18.18 -2.12
CA GLY A 131 4.94 18.22 -1.62
C GLY A 131 4.25 16.86 -1.48
N TRP A 132 4.94 15.77 -1.81
CA TRP A 132 4.39 14.42 -1.67
C TRP A 132 4.43 13.94 -0.22
N SER A 133 3.38 13.24 0.23
CA SER A 133 3.27 12.63 1.55
C SER A 133 2.32 11.43 1.51
N ASP A 134 2.61 10.42 2.33
CA ASP A 134 1.76 9.25 2.61
C ASP A 134 0.90 9.43 3.86
N PHE A 135 0.92 10.61 4.45
CA PHE A 135 0.07 11.00 5.57
C PHE A 135 -0.56 12.37 5.30
N CYS A 136 -1.64 12.68 6.01
CA CYS A 136 -2.30 13.97 5.91
C CYS A 136 -1.34 15.11 6.30
N PRO A 137 -1.01 16.04 5.40
CA PRO A 137 -0.09 17.14 5.69
C PRO A 137 -0.75 18.31 6.44
N GLU A 138 -2.05 18.20 6.73
CA GLU A 138 -2.81 19.21 7.46
C GLU A 138 -2.86 18.89 8.96
N THR A 139 -3.00 19.92 9.80
CA THR A 139 -3.06 19.76 11.26
C THR A 139 -4.32 19.04 11.73
N MET A 140 -5.37 19.05 10.92
CA MET A 140 -6.63 18.38 11.20
C MET A 140 -6.87 17.28 10.18
N GLU A 141 -6.92 16.04 10.63
CA GLU A 141 -7.04 14.86 9.77
C GLU A 141 -8.31 14.89 8.88
N PHE A 142 -9.42 15.42 9.39
CA PHE A 142 -10.65 15.58 8.61
C PHE A 142 -10.50 16.57 7.43
N ALA A 143 -9.53 17.46 7.48
CA ALA A 143 -9.25 18.37 6.37
C ALA A 143 -8.70 17.66 5.13
N CYS A 144 -8.17 16.45 5.30
CA CYS A 144 -7.65 15.61 4.22
C CYS A 144 -8.65 14.58 3.69
N ALA A 145 -9.82 14.47 4.29
CA ALA A 145 -10.86 13.55 3.85
C ALA A 145 -11.87 14.32 2.97
N PRO A 146 -12.10 13.90 1.70
CA PRO A 146 -13.22 14.42 0.94
C PRO A 146 -14.51 14.04 1.66
N THR A 147 -15.35 15.03 1.96
CA THR A 147 -16.70 14.77 2.45
C THR A 147 -17.48 13.97 1.40
N PRO A 148 -18.23 12.95 1.81
CA PRO A 148 -19.03 12.13 0.89
C PRO A 148 -20.09 12.94 0.15
#